data_7e69a6607b3afe0266f44d097bcdcb73
#
_entry.id   7e69a6607b3afe0266f44d097bcdcb73
#
_cell.length_a   1.000
_cell.length_b   1.000
_cell.length_c   1.000
_cell.angle_alpha   90.00
_cell.angle_beta   90.00
_cell.angle_gamma   90.00
#
_symmetry.space_group_name_H-M   'P 1'
#
loop_
_entity.id
_entity.type
_entity.pdbx_description
1 polymer ?
#
loop_
_entity_poly.entity_id
_entity_poly.type
_entity_poly.pdbx_seq_one_letter_code
_entity_poly.pdbx_strand_id
1 'polypeptide(L)'
;MVRVALLNWEEAEPVAAPLRFAIFVKAQQTDGIELDERDKDCLHAVAYDDAGKVIGTARMLPDGQIGRMAVVEEWRRRGVGAALLEALIAAARERGYKDVSLTVPLQAAEFYRNQGFVAEGKVHQAGGVLQQAMRKAL
;
A
#
# COMPACT_ATOMS: atom_id res chain seq x y z
N MET A 1 4.61 -13.22 -14.42
CA MET A 1 5.43 -12.13 -13.87
C MET A 1 4.56 -10.93 -13.55
N VAL A 2 4.85 -10.23 -12.47
CA VAL A 2 4.06 -9.07 -12.06
C VAL A 2 4.74 -7.80 -12.56
N ARG A 3 3.96 -6.88 -13.14
CA ARG A 3 4.44 -5.58 -13.56
C ARG A 3 3.80 -4.51 -12.68
N VAL A 4 4.60 -3.56 -12.19
CA VAL A 4 4.11 -2.45 -11.37
C VAL A 4 4.28 -1.15 -12.12
N ALA A 5 3.21 -0.35 -12.19
CA ALA A 5 3.25 0.99 -12.75
C ALA A 5 3.04 2.01 -11.63
N LEU A 6 3.73 3.15 -11.74
CA LEU A 6 3.52 4.28 -10.84
C LEU A 6 2.69 5.33 -11.57
N LEU A 7 1.55 5.67 -11.00
CA LEU A 7 0.54 6.49 -11.65
C LEU A 7 0.07 7.62 -10.72
N ASN A 8 -0.37 8.73 -11.31
CA ASN A 8 -1.11 9.74 -10.55
C ASN A 8 -2.55 9.25 -10.37
N TRP A 9 -3.36 9.97 -9.60
CA TRP A 9 -4.72 9.52 -9.32
C TRP A 9 -5.61 9.50 -10.56
N GLU A 10 -5.46 10.48 -11.44
CA GLU A 10 -6.25 10.51 -12.67
C GLU A 10 -6.07 9.22 -13.48
N GLU A 11 -4.83 8.73 -13.56
CA GLU A 11 -4.51 7.49 -14.26
C GLU A 11 -4.87 6.25 -13.45
N ALA A 12 -4.70 6.30 -12.13
CA ALA A 12 -4.88 5.15 -11.26
C ALA A 12 -6.36 4.88 -10.92
N GLU A 13 -7.16 5.93 -10.77
CA GLU A 13 -8.54 5.81 -10.31
C GLU A 13 -9.34 4.77 -11.09
N PRO A 14 -9.33 4.76 -12.43
CA PRO A 14 -10.14 3.78 -13.19
C PRO A 14 -9.83 2.33 -12.87
N VAL A 15 -8.62 2.03 -12.39
CA VAL A 15 -8.21 0.66 -12.10
C VAL A 15 -8.08 0.39 -10.60
N ALA A 16 -7.67 1.37 -9.83
CA ALA A 16 -7.47 1.18 -8.39
C ALA A 16 -8.78 1.26 -7.59
N ALA A 17 -9.68 2.16 -7.96
CA ALA A 17 -10.93 2.32 -7.22
C ALA A 17 -11.80 1.07 -7.30
N PRO A 18 -12.03 0.48 -8.48
CA PRO A 18 -12.79 -0.77 -8.54
C PRO A 18 -12.14 -1.91 -7.77
N LEU A 19 -10.80 -1.99 -7.79
CA LEU A 19 -10.09 -3.04 -7.07
C LEU A 19 -10.28 -2.89 -5.56
N ARG A 20 -10.10 -1.68 -5.03
CA ARG A 20 -10.30 -1.41 -3.60
C ARG A 20 -11.73 -1.74 -3.20
N PHE A 21 -12.71 -1.30 -3.99
CA PHE A 21 -14.11 -1.55 -3.72
C PHE A 21 -14.42 -3.05 -3.69
N ALA A 22 -13.92 -3.80 -4.67
CA ALA A 22 -14.14 -5.24 -4.75
C ALA A 22 -13.55 -5.96 -3.53
N ILE A 23 -12.36 -5.57 -3.11
CA ILE A 23 -11.71 -6.17 -1.94
C ILE A 23 -12.49 -5.82 -0.67
N PHE A 24 -12.93 -4.57 -0.54
CA PHE A 24 -13.73 -4.13 0.60
C PHE A 24 -15.02 -4.95 0.72
N VAL A 25 -15.76 -5.10 -0.37
CA VAL A 25 -17.02 -5.85 -0.37
C VAL A 25 -16.78 -7.30 0.01
N LYS A 26 -15.76 -7.93 -0.58
CA LYS A 26 -15.44 -9.33 -0.35
C LYS A 26 -14.98 -9.60 1.09
N ALA A 27 -14.17 -8.70 1.64
CA ALA A 27 -13.63 -8.85 2.98
C ALA A 27 -14.54 -8.27 4.06
N GLN A 28 -15.56 -7.52 3.68
CA GLN A 28 -16.44 -6.80 4.59
C GLN A 28 -15.65 -5.89 5.54
N GLN A 29 -14.62 -5.25 5.00
CA GLN A 29 -13.75 -4.33 5.75
C GLN A 29 -13.77 -2.96 5.09
N THR A 30 -13.66 -1.91 5.92
CA THR A 30 -13.59 -0.54 5.45
C THR A 30 -12.18 0.05 5.57
N ASP A 31 -11.46 -0.35 6.60
CA ASP A 31 -10.19 0.28 6.95
C ASP A 31 -9.09 -0.07 5.95
N GLY A 32 -8.40 0.96 5.47
CA GLY A 32 -7.21 0.80 4.66
C GLY A 32 -7.44 0.69 3.17
N ILE A 33 -8.69 0.55 2.71
CA ILE A 33 -8.97 0.39 1.29
C ILE A 33 -9.94 1.43 0.72
N GLU A 34 -10.61 2.19 1.56
CA GLU A 34 -11.58 3.20 1.11
C GLU A 34 -10.91 4.34 0.36
N LEU A 35 -11.68 4.99 -0.51
CA LEU A 35 -11.26 6.19 -1.23
C LEU A 35 -11.41 7.40 -0.33
N ASP A 36 -10.51 8.37 -0.46
CA ASP A 36 -10.61 9.63 0.26
C ASP A 36 -10.07 10.79 -0.59
N GLU A 37 -10.17 12.01 -0.06
CA GLU A 37 -9.74 13.20 -0.77
C GLU A 37 -8.22 13.24 -1.00
N ARG A 38 -7.45 12.49 -0.23
CA ARG A 38 -6.00 12.49 -0.34
C ARG A 38 -5.49 11.68 -1.52
N ASP A 39 -6.34 10.82 -2.10
CA ASP A 39 -5.93 10.00 -3.24
C ASP A 39 -5.41 10.84 -4.41
N LYS A 40 -6.00 12.00 -4.66
CA LYS A 40 -5.61 12.87 -5.77
C LYS A 40 -4.20 13.44 -5.62
N ASP A 41 -3.66 13.48 -4.40
CA ASP A 41 -2.33 14.02 -4.11
C ASP A 41 -1.28 12.93 -3.98
N CYS A 42 -1.67 11.68 -4.09
CA CYS A 42 -0.79 10.53 -3.87
C CYS A 42 -0.15 10.06 -5.17
N LEU A 43 1.01 9.43 -5.00
CA LEU A 43 1.57 8.55 -6.03
C LEU A 43 0.96 7.17 -5.81
N HIS A 44 0.46 6.54 -6.87
CA HIS A 44 -0.18 5.23 -6.79
C HIS A 44 0.66 4.18 -7.50
N ALA A 45 0.88 3.05 -6.84
CA ALA A 45 1.48 1.89 -7.46
C ALA A 45 0.37 0.91 -7.82
N VAL A 46 0.37 0.41 -9.04
CA VAL A 46 -0.63 -0.55 -9.52
C VAL A 46 0.10 -1.74 -10.10
N ALA A 47 -0.27 -2.93 -9.65
CA ALA A 47 0.34 -4.18 -10.10
C ALA A 47 -0.59 -4.89 -11.08
N TYR A 48 0.00 -5.42 -12.14
CA TYR A 48 -0.70 -6.12 -13.21
C TYR A 48 -0.11 -7.52 -13.39
N ASP A 49 -0.96 -8.49 -13.72
CA ASP A 49 -0.50 -9.81 -14.10
C ASP A 49 -0.07 -9.84 -15.58
N ASP A 50 0.33 -11.00 -16.09
CA ASP A 50 0.79 -11.15 -17.46
C ASP A 50 -0.28 -10.84 -18.50
N ALA A 51 -1.55 -10.96 -18.14
CA ALA A 51 -2.67 -10.65 -19.01
C ALA A 51 -3.07 -9.17 -18.96
N GLY A 52 -2.38 -8.37 -18.13
CA GLY A 52 -2.70 -6.97 -17.95
C GLY A 52 -3.84 -6.70 -16.97
N LYS A 53 -4.24 -7.70 -16.22
CA LYS A 53 -5.29 -7.54 -15.20
C LYS A 53 -4.70 -6.93 -13.94
N VAL A 54 -5.41 -5.96 -13.36
CA VAL A 54 -5.01 -5.31 -12.11
C VAL A 54 -5.17 -6.28 -10.95
N ILE A 55 -4.09 -6.52 -10.21
CA ILE A 55 -4.07 -7.49 -9.11
C ILE A 55 -3.69 -6.88 -7.77
N GLY A 56 -3.25 -5.63 -7.75
CA GLY A 56 -2.92 -4.96 -6.50
C GLY A 56 -2.68 -3.49 -6.69
N THR A 57 -2.76 -2.74 -5.60
CA THR A 57 -2.50 -1.30 -5.59
C THR A 57 -2.04 -0.86 -4.21
N ALA A 58 -1.35 0.27 -4.16
CA ALA A 58 -0.94 0.95 -2.93
C ALA A 58 -0.74 2.43 -3.25
N ARG A 59 -0.73 3.28 -2.22
CA ARG A 59 -0.50 4.71 -2.44
C ARG A 59 0.58 5.25 -1.50
N MET A 60 1.20 6.35 -1.90
CA MET A 60 2.12 7.08 -1.05
C MET A 60 1.74 8.56 -1.06
N LEU A 61 1.55 9.12 0.13
CA LEU A 61 1.27 10.54 0.32
C LEU A 61 2.53 11.37 0.08
N PRO A 62 2.38 12.67 -0.18
CA PRO A 62 3.55 13.55 -0.40
C PRO A 62 4.54 13.59 0.76
N ASP A 63 4.10 13.22 1.97
CA ASP A 63 4.98 13.17 3.15
C ASP A 63 5.69 11.82 3.33
N GLY A 64 5.50 10.89 2.41
CA GLY A 64 6.12 9.58 2.48
C GLY A 64 5.31 8.51 3.20
N GLN A 65 4.09 8.82 3.62
CA GLN A 65 3.24 7.82 4.25
C GLN A 65 2.64 6.89 3.19
N ILE A 66 2.87 5.60 3.35
CA ILE A 66 2.38 4.56 2.44
C ILE A 66 1.15 3.90 3.07
N GLY A 67 0.16 3.62 2.25
CA GLY A 67 -1.05 2.97 2.73
C GLY A 67 -1.95 2.52 1.60
N ARG A 68 -3.19 2.20 1.96
CA ARG A 68 -4.22 1.73 1.02
C ARG A 68 -3.72 0.58 0.16
N MET A 69 -2.89 -0.31 0.74
CA MET A 69 -2.40 -1.48 0.03
C MET A 69 -3.49 -2.53 -0.02
N ALA A 70 -3.79 -2.99 -1.23
CA ALA A 70 -4.79 -4.02 -1.46
C ALA A 70 -4.28 -4.96 -2.55
N VAL A 71 -4.34 -6.26 -2.29
CA VAL A 71 -3.93 -7.31 -3.24
C VAL A 71 -5.08 -8.30 -3.33
N VAL A 72 -5.45 -8.69 -4.55
CA VAL A 72 -6.50 -9.69 -4.73
C VAL A 72 -6.10 -11.00 -4.07
N GLU A 73 -7.10 -11.69 -3.52
CA GLU A 73 -6.85 -12.89 -2.70
C GLU A 73 -6.00 -13.94 -3.41
N GLU A 74 -6.27 -14.18 -4.69
CA GLU A 74 -5.58 -15.19 -5.50
C GLU A 74 -4.09 -14.90 -5.66
N TRP A 75 -3.69 -13.63 -5.48
CA TRP A 75 -2.31 -13.19 -5.65
C TRP A 75 -1.59 -12.91 -4.35
N ARG A 76 -2.24 -13.13 -3.19
CA ARG A 76 -1.60 -12.94 -1.89
C ARG A 76 -0.52 -13.99 -1.67
N ARG A 77 0.51 -13.63 -0.90
CA ARG A 77 1.67 -14.48 -0.60
C ARG A 77 2.48 -14.85 -1.84
N ARG A 78 2.38 -14.02 -2.88
CA ARG A 78 3.11 -14.24 -4.14
C ARG A 78 4.00 -13.05 -4.49
N GLY A 79 4.30 -12.20 -3.51
CA GLY A 79 5.24 -11.10 -3.67
C GLY A 79 4.66 -9.81 -4.27
N VAL A 80 3.35 -9.74 -4.50
CA VAL A 80 2.74 -8.54 -5.09
C VAL A 80 2.84 -7.35 -4.16
N GLY A 81 2.51 -7.54 -2.87
CA GLY A 81 2.62 -6.47 -1.88
C GLY A 81 4.05 -5.94 -1.76
N ALA A 82 5.03 -6.83 -1.75
CA ALA A 82 6.44 -6.44 -1.70
C ALA A 82 6.84 -5.65 -2.95
N ALA A 83 6.36 -6.05 -4.13
CA ALA A 83 6.65 -5.34 -5.37
C ALA A 83 6.05 -3.93 -5.39
N LEU A 84 4.80 -3.79 -4.91
CA LEU A 84 4.17 -2.48 -4.79
C LEU A 84 4.95 -1.57 -3.85
N LEU A 85 5.31 -2.10 -2.69
CA LEU A 85 6.06 -1.38 -1.67
C LEU A 85 7.42 -0.95 -2.19
N GLU A 86 8.13 -1.85 -2.86
CA GLU A 86 9.45 -1.57 -3.42
C GLU A 86 9.40 -0.45 -4.47
N ALA A 87 8.37 -0.45 -5.32
CA ALA A 87 8.20 0.59 -6.33
C ALA A 87 7.98 1.97 -5.68
N LEU A 88 7.16 2.03 -4.64
CA LEU A 88 6.94 3.30 -3.93
C LEU A 88 8.19 3.76 -3.20
N ILE A 89 8.93 2.85 -2.59
CA ILE A 89 10.18 3.18 -1.90
C ILE A 89 11.23 3.71 -2.89
N ALA A 90 11.33 3.09 -4.07
CA ALA A 90 12.25 3.56 -5.09
C ALA A 90 11.90 4.99 -5.53
N ALA A 91 10.61 5.27 -5.71
CA ALA A 91 10.14 6.61 -6.05
C ALA A 91 10.47 7.62 -4.94
N ALA A 92 10.30 7.22 -3.68
CA ALA A 92 10.62 8.07 -2.54
C ALA A 92 12.11 8.43 -2.51
N ARG A 93 12.98 7.46 -2.79
CA ARG A 93 14.42 7.71 -2.88
C ARG A 93 14.75 8.69 -3.99
N GLU A 94 14.15 8.53 -5.15
CA GLU A 94 14.38 9.44 -6.28
C GLU A 94 13.94 10.86 -5.96
N ARG A 95 12.88 11.01 -5.17
CA ARG A 95 12.37 12.31 -4.75
C ARG A 95 13.15 12.92 -3.59
N GLY A 96 14.15 12.22 -3.07
CA GLY A 96 14.99 12.71 -1.97
C GLY A 96 14.33 12.63 -0.60
N TYR A 97 13.32 11.78 -0.44
CA TYR A 97 12.70 11.58 0.87
C TYR A 97 13.69 10.91 1.82
N LYS A 98 13.70 11.35 3.06
CA LYS A 98 14.58 10.78 4.09
C LYS A 98 14.09 9.45 4.62
N ASP A 99 12.79 9.26 4.61
CA ASP A 99 12.16 8.05 5.13
C ASP A 99 10.76 7.88 4.55
N VAL A 100 10.21 6.69 4.75
CA VAL A 100 8.80 6.39 4.47
C VAL A 100 8.21 5.77 5.72
N SER A 101 6.88 5.91 5.87
CA SER A 101 6.18 5.42 7.06
C SER A 101 4.87 4.75 6.67
N LEU A 102 4.36 3.94 7.59
CA LEU A 102 3.04 3.33 7.43
C LEU A 102 2.51 2.94 8.80
N THR A 103 1.21 2.65 8.86
CA THR A 103 0.57 2.10 10.05
C THR A 103 -0.19 0.86 9.61
N VAL A 104 0.09 -0.25 10.27
CA VAL A 104 -0.41 -1.55 9.84
C VAL A 104 -0.98 -2.34 11.02
N PRO A 105 -1.90 -3.29 10.75
CA PRO A 105 -2.32 -4.21 11.80
C PRO A 105 -1.10 -4.92 12.39
N LEU A 106 -1.12 -5.11 13.70
CA LEU A 106 0.03 -5.70 14.40
C LEU A 106 0.46 -7.03 13.79
N GLN A 107 -0.50 -7.84 13.34
CA GLN A 107 -0.20 -9.12 12.73
C GLN A 107 0.55 -9.02 11.40
N ALA A 108 0.53 -7.85 10.76
CA ALA A 108 1.25 -7.63 9.50
C ALA A 108 2.65 -7.03 9.74
N ALA A 109 2.99 -6.68 10.98
CA ALA A 109 4.23 -5.97 11.26
C ALA A 109 5.48 -6.77 10.84
N GLU A 110 5.46 -8.09 10.98
CA GLU A 110 6.62 -8.90 10.61
C GLU A 110 6.94 -8.82 9.12
N PHE A 111 5.92 -8.81 8.27
CA PHE A 111 6.12 -8.62 6.83
C PHE A 111 6.90 -7.34 6.58
N TYR A 112 6.49 -6.24 7.24
CA TYR A 112 7.14 -4.94 7.03
C TYR A 112 8.53 -4.89 7.65
N ARG A 113 8.77 -5.56 8.78
CA ARG A 113 10.12 -5.67 9.34
C ARG A 113 11.05 -6.35 8.33
N ASN A 114 10.56 -7.37 7.65
CA ASN A 114 11.35 -8.07 6.62
C ASN A 114 11.64 -7.17 5.42
N GLN A 115 10.88 -6.10 5.24
CA GLN A 115 11.12 -5.10 4.21
C GLN A 115 11.97 -3.93 4.71
N GLY A 116 12.49 -4.03 5.93
CA GLY A 116 13.38 -3.02 6.50
C GLY A 116 12.72 -1.95 7.35
N PHE A 117 11.44 -2.09 7.65
CA PHE A 117 10.73 -1.16 8.51
C PHE A 117 10.97 -1.48 9.98
N VAL A 118 10.98 -0.44 10.81
CA VAL A 118 11.19 -0.53 12.25
C VAL A 118 9.93 0.03 12.94
N ALA A 119 9.50 -0.62 14.00
CA ALA A 119 8.35 -0.15 14.77
C ALA A 119 8.64 1.23 15.36
N GLU A 120 7.66 2.11 15.33
CA GLU A 120 7.73 3.46 15.84
C GLU A 120 6.56 3.69 16.79
N GLY A 121 6.87 4.07 18.03
CA GLY A 121 5.83 4.28 19.01
C GLY A 121 5.23 2.99 19.55
N LYS A 122 4.19 3.16 20.33
CA LYS A 122 3.51 2.04 20.99
C LYS A 122 2.44 1.44 20.10
N VAL A 123 2.18 0.17 20.27
CA VAL A 123 1.00 -0.48 19.70
C VAL A 123 -0.24 0.25 20.23
N HIS A 124 -1.18 0.55 19.36
CA HIS A 124 -2.42 1.22 19.74
C HIS A 124 -3.61 0.52 19.10
N GLN A 125 -4.80 0.80 19.61
CA GLN A 125 -6.02 0.22 19.10
C GLN A 125 -6.77 1.26 18.26
N ALA A 126 -7.16 0.88 17.05
CA ALA A 126 -7.94 1.74 16.17
C ALA A 126 -8.91 0.85 15.39
N GLY A 127 -10.19 1.22 15.39
CA GLY A 127 -11.21 0.45 14.69
C GLY A 127 -11.35 -0.99 15.21
N GLY A 128 -11.06 -1.23 16.48
CA GLY A 128 -11.14 -2.58 17.06
C GLY A 128 -9.94 -3.48 16.73
N VAL A 129 -8.91 -2.93 16.09
CA VAL A 129 -7.74 -3.70 15.67
C VAL A 129 -6.48 -3.08 16.28
N LEU A 130 -5.56 -3.92 16.77
CA LEU A 130 -4.26 -3.46 17.22
C LEU A 130 -3.42 -3.06 16.03
N GLN A 131 -2.82 -1.86 16.09
CA GLN A 131 -2.06 -1.26 15.01
C GLN A 131 -0.66 -0.87 15.47
N GLN A 132 0.28 -0.89 14.54
CA GLN A 132 1.66 -0.47 14.79
C GLN A 132 2.10 0.47 13.69
N ALA A 133 2.56 1.66 14.10
CA ALA A 133 3.24 2.57 13.18
C ALA A 133 4.66 2.06 12.94
N MET A 134 5.13 2.19 11.71
CA MET A 134 6.46 1.72 11.32
C MET A 134 7.10 2.73 10.37
N ARG A 135 8.44 2.76 10.38
CA ARG A 135 9.22 3.69 9.56
C ARG A 135 10.44 3.00 8.98
N LYS A 136 10.81 3.41 7.79
CA LYS A 136 12.04 2.94 7.14
C LYS A 136 12.84 4.16 6.68
N ALA A 137 14.09 4.24 7.13
CA ALA A 137 15.04 5.25 6.65
C ALA A 137 15.49 4.89 5.25
N LEU A 138 15.63 5.90 4.40
CA LEU A 138 16.05 5.71 3.01
C LEU A 138 17.49 6.15 2.77
#